data_27105dbc9cb9c56bef45484336b81351
#
_entry.id   27105dbc9cb9c56bef45484336b81351
#
_cell.length_a   1.000
_cell.length_b   1.000
_cell.length_c   1.000
_cell.angle_alpha   90.00
_cell.angle_beta   90.00
_cell.angle_gamma   90.00
#
_symmetry.space_group_name_H-M   'P 1'
#
loop_
_entity.id
_entity.type
_entity.pdbx_description
1 polymer ?
#
loop_
_entity_poly.entity_id
_entity_poly.type
_entity_poly.pdbx_seq_one_letter_code
_entity_poly.pdbx_strand_id
1 'polypeptide(L)'
;MKQEELKKYLAELKELTDIESPTASVEGVNSVAKWFMNKAGKLGLKHETVALGTDKVADCLLISNNPNAAKFDVLFVAHMDTVFPVGSVQNTPFTQNESRVNALGVIDDKGGALLSLYVIKELDLSKINVALFLNSHEETGSNFAKKKIREYARKSKFCLVMEPAREDGSMVATRKGVMTYVIDFHGVGAHAGNHPELGRSALVEAANFVVELSKLTDFAAGHTFNSIITNGGTAQNVVPEFASVTCEMRYKFASSVEFFNKKLDEILSKPFINGVTHKKTLINEEAPMIDEQNLPRIKAVFDEVAKETGTKVSWVDAGGLSDGNITASAGCPTIDGLGPTGGNMHTKNEYMDASSVVPKCNLVLDVIKKLV
;
A
#
# COMPACT_ATOMS: atom_id res chain seq x y z
N MET A 1 13.24 19.34 12.26
CA MET A 1 12.07 20.26 12.23
C MET A 1 11.87 20.87 13.62
N LYS A 2 11.68 22.17 13.73
CA LYS A 2 11.41 22.86 15.00
C LYS A 2 9.89 22.99 15.22
N GLN A 3 9.47 23.17 16.48
CA GLN A 3 8.06 23.32 16.84
C GLN A 3 7.39 24.53 16.16
N GLU A 4 8.10 25.61 15.94
CA GLU A 4 7.62 26.80 15.23
C GLU A 4 7.27 26.56 13.75
N GLU A 5 7.84 25.50 13.14
CA GLU A 5 7.57 25.12 11.75
C GLU A 5 6.29 24.29 11.60
N LEU A 6 5.75 23.76 12.70
CA LEU A 6 4.51 22.97 12.68
C LEU A 6 3.34 23.77 12.07
N LYS A 7 3.23 25.05 12.45
CA LYS A 7 2.16 25.91 11.90
C LYS A 7 2.24 26.02 10.37
N LYS A 8 3.47 26.13 9.84
CA LYS A 8 3.69 26.19 8.39
C LYS A 8 3.37 24.87 7.72
N TYR A 9 3.80 23.74 8.34
CA TYR A 9 3.48 22.39 7.85
C TYR A 9 1.95 22.19 7.77
N LEU A 10 1.20 22.59 8.80
CA LEU A 10 -0.27 22.44 8.82
C LEU A 10 -0.94 23.32 7.77
N ALA A 11 -0.44 24.53 7.53
CA ALA A 11 -0.97 25.39 6.47
C ALA A 11 -0.73 24.78 5.07
N GLU A 12 0.45 24.24 4.82
CA GLU A 12 0.80 23.55 3.58
C GLU A 12 0.04 22.23 3.41
N LEU A 13 -0.18 21.50 4.50
CA LEU A 13 -1.01 20.28 4.49
C LEU A 13 -2.46 20.60 4.16
N LYS A 14 -2.99 21.71 4.67
CA LYS A 14 -4.32 22.19 4.29
C LYS A 14 -4.41 22.45 2.78
N GLU A 15 -3.44 23.14 2.19
CA GLU A 15 -3.40 23.34 0.73
C GLU A 15 -3.46 22.01 -0.03
N LEU A 16 -2.70 21.00 0.42
CA LEU A 16 -2.68 19.67 -0.19
C LEU A 16 -4.00 18.93 -0.04
N THR A 17 -4.62 18.98 1.14
CA THR A 17 -5.89 18.28 1.38
C THR A 17 -7.09 18.95 0.72
N ASP A 18 -6.99 20.24 0.41
CA ASP A 18 -8.00 20.97 -0.38
C ASP A 18 -7.97 20.54 -1.88
N ILE A 19 -6.89 19.90 -2.35
CA ILE A 19 -6.80 19.32 -3.70
C ILE A 19 -7.38 17.89 -3.67
N GLU A 20 -8.51 17.68 -4.33
CA GLU A 20 -9.10 16.34 -4.46
C GLU A 20 -8.32 15.53 -5.49
N SER A 21 -7.81 14.37 -5.06
CA SER A 21 -6.94 13.51 -5.89
C SER A 21 -7.32 12.03 -5.83
N PRO A 22 -8.60 11.65 -6.06
CA PRO A 22 -8.88 10.21 -6.20
C PRO A 22 -8.05 9.62 -7.34
N THR A 23 -7.64 8.37 -7.22
CA THR A 23 -6.79 7.68 -8.22
C THR A 23 -7.34 7.83 -9.65
N ALA A 24 -8.67 7.80 -9.80
CA ALA A 24 -9.33 7.97 -11.11
C ALA A 24 -9.28 9.40 -11.66
N SER A 25 -8.89 10.40 -10.87
CA SER A 25 -8.79 11.80 -11.30
C SER A 25 -7.34 12.13 -11.68
N VAL A 26 -6.97 11.88 -12.91
CA VAL A 26 -5.64 12.24 -13.47
C VAL A 26 -5.34 13.72 -13.24
N GLU A 27 -6.31 14.61 -13.41
CA GLU A 27 -6.17 16.05 -13.19
C GLU A 27 -5.90 16.38 -11.71
N GLY A 28 -6.64 15.75 -10.79
CA GLY A 28 -6.48 15.94 -9.35
C GLY A 28 -5.11 15.50 -8.86
N VAL A 29 -4.69 14.29 -9.24
CA VAL A 29 -3.36 13.77 -8.87
C VAL A 29 -2.24 14.64 -9.48
N ASN A 30 -2.37 15.06 -10.74
CA ASN A 30 -1.42 15.99 -11.37
C ASN A 30 -1.37 17.37 -10.66
N SER A 31 -2.48 17.81 -10.07
CA SER A 31 -2.51 19.05 -9.27
C SER A 31 -1.71 18.91 -7.98
N VAL A 32 -1.79 17.75 -7.30
CA VAL A 32 -0.93 17.42 -6.15
C VAL A 32 0.54 17.35 -6.60
N ALA A 33 0.83 16.65 -7.71
CA ALA A 33 2.19 16.58 -8.26
C ALA A 33 2.77 18.00 -8.51
N LYS A 34 1.99 18.88 -9.14
CA LYS A 34 2.39 20.27 -9.40
C LYS A 34 2.66 21.06 -8.11
N TRP A 35 1.86 20.84 -7.08
CA TRP A 35 2.11 21.44 -5.77
C TRP A 35 3.48 20.98 -5.21
N PHE A 36 3.78 19.69 -5.26
CA PHE A 36 5.06 19.13 -4.81
C PHE A 36 6.25 19.63 -5.67
N MET A 37 6.10 19.72 -6.98
CA MET A 37 7.13 20.30 -7.88
C MET A 37 7.48 21.74 -7.47
N ASN A 38 6.45 22.56 -7.23
CA ASN A 38 6.64 23.95 -6.80
C ASN A 38 7.34 24.04 -5.44
N LYS A 39 6.96 23.15 -4.51
CA LYS A 39 7.57 23.08 -3.18
C LYS A 39 9.03 22.64 -3.26
N ALA A 40 9.33 21.59 -4.05
CA ALA A 40 10.68 21.08 -4.29
C ALA A 40 11.59 22.18 -4.88
N GLY A 41 11.11 22.92 -5.87
CA GLY A 41 11.85 24.04 -6.45
C GLY A 41 12.23 25.12 -5.43
N LYS A 42 11.32 25.47 -4.51
CA LYS A 42 11.60 26.41 -3.41
C LYS A 42 12.66 25.89 -2.42
N LEU A 43 12.84 24.58 -2.34
CA LEU A 43 13.87 23.92 -1.52
C LEU A 43 15.18 23.66 -2.29
N GLY A 44 15.28 24.07 -3.56
CA GLY A 44 16.45 23.83 -4.40
C GLY A 44 16.59 22.38 -4.88
N LEU A 45 15.55 21.57 -4.71
CA LEU A 45 15.50 20.18 -5.19
C LEU A 45 15.12 20.13 -6.67
N LYS A 46 15.58 19.08 -7.36
CA LYS A 46 15.17 18.75 -8.73
C LYS A 46 13.95 17.85 -8.69
N HIS A 47 13.18 17.86 -9.76
CA HIS A 47 12.05 16.98 -9.93
C HIS A 47 11.95 16.49 -11.38
N GLU A 48 11.39 15.31 -11.55
CA GLU A 48 11.06 14.75 -12.86
C GLU A 48 9.73 13.99 -12.81
N THR A 49 8.96 14.09 -13.88
CA THR A 49 7.77 13.26 -14.06
C THR A 49 8.21 11.88 -14.50
N VAL A 50 7.76 10.86 -13.77
CA VAL A 50 8.05 9.46 -14.07
C VAL A 50 6.90 8.88 -14.88
N ALA A 51 7.07 8.87 -16.21
CA ALA A 51 6.04 8.40 -17.13
C ALA A 51 5.70 6.92 -16.93
N LEU A 52 4.41 6.62 -16.84
CA LEU A 52 3.87 5.27 -16.69
C LEU A 52 3.43 4.63 -18.02
N GLY A 53 3.34 5.42 -19.08
CA GLY A 53 2.98 4.96 -20.42
C GLY A 53 1.50 4.58 -20.57
N THR A 54 0.63 5.16 -19.77
CA THR A 54 -0.82 4.97 -19.79
C THR A 54 -1.54 6.29 -19.54
N ASP A 55 -2.76 6.41 -19.99
CA ASP A 55 -3.68 7.51 -19.71
C ASP A 55 -4.72 7.20 -18.63
N LYS A 56 -4.66 5.98 -18.08
CA LYS A 56 -5.62 5.51 -17.07
C LYS A 56 -5.37 6.08 -15.67
N VAL A 57 -4.14 6.48 -15.39
CA VAL A 57 -3.70 7.09 -14.14
C VAL A 57 -2.72 8.22 -14.44
N ALA A 58 -2.51 9.13 -13.50
CA ALA A 58 -1.47 10.15 -13.60
C ALA A 58 -0.08 9.54 -13.57
N ASP A 59 0.91 10.24 -14.11
CA ASP A 59 2.31 9.88 -13.96
C ASP A 59 2.78 10.07 -12.52
N CYS A 60 3.79 9.31 -12.10
CA CYS A 60 4.44 9.49 -10.81
C CYS A 60 5.41 10.68 -10.84
N LEU A 61 5.86 11.10 -9.66
CA LEU A 61 6.81 12.20 -9.51
C LEU A 61 8.02 11.73 -8.71
N LEU A 62 9.23 12.01 -9.21
CA LEU A 62 10.47 11.88 -8.46
C LEU A 62 10.99 13.27 -8.09
N ILE A 63 11.34 13.47 -6.82
CA ILE A 63 12.01 14.66 -6.31
C ILE A 63 13.35 14.22 -5.74
N SER A 64 14.45 14.90 -6.07
CA SER A 64 15.76 14.54 -5.54
C SER A 64 16.72 15.74 -5.51
N ASN A 65 17.78 15.66 -4.70
CA ASN A 65 18.89 16.62 -4.77
C ASN A 65 19.83 16.32 -5.95
N ASN A 66 19.88 15.05 -6.41
CA ASN A 66 20.74 14.64 -7.51
C ASN A 66 20.04 13.56 -8.37
N PRO A 67 19.23 13.95 -9.38
CA PRO A 67 18.47 13.00 -10.21
C PRO A 67 19.37 12.06 -11.02
N ASN A 68 20.63 12.46 -11.29
CA ASN A 68 21.61 11.67 -12.03
C ASN A 68 22.45 10.76 -11.12
N ALA A 69 22.13 10.65 -9.83
CA ALA A 69 22.85 9.77 -8.92
C ALA A 69 22.76 8.31 -9.39
N ALA A 70 23.89 7.64 -9.45
CA ALA A 70 23.93 6.19 -9.73
C ALA A 70 23.24 5.39 -8.62
N LYS A 71 23.30 5.92 -7.38
CA LYS A 71 22.64 5.36 -6.19
C LYS A 71 22.12 6.47 -5.29
N PHE A 72 20.98 6.22 -4.66
CA PHE A 72 20.46 7.02 -3.54
C PHE A 72 20.86 6.38 -2.21
N ASP A 73 21.20 7.21 -1.24
CA ASP A 73 21.41 6.75 0.13
C ASP A 73 20.07 6.43 0.78
N VAL A 74 19.06 7.28 0.52
CA VAL A 74 17.70 7.11 1.03
C VAL A 74 16.69 7.38 -0.09
N LEU A 75 15.74 6.48 -0.22
CA LEU A 75 14.52 6.66 -1.01
C LEU A 75 13.33 6.79 -0.06
N PHE A 76 12.68 7.94 -0.06
CA PHE A 76 11.35 8.08 0.51
C PHE A 76 10.32 7.62 -0.52
N VAL A 77 9.28 6.94 -0.06
CA VAL A 77 8.12 6.55 -0.88
C VAL A 77 6.86 7.00 -0.18
N ALA A 78 5.99 7.67 -0.92
CA ALA A 78 4.70 8.16 -0.50
C ALA A 78 3.76 8.21 -1.71
N HIS A 79 2.48 8.49 -1.52
CA HIS A 79 1.56 8.59 -2.64
C HIS A 79 0.76 9.90 -2.67
N MET A 80 0.24 10.23 -3.86
CA MET A 80 -0.47 11.48 -4.14
C MET A 80 -1.98 11.29 -4.26
N ASP A 81 -2.40 10.07 -4.55
CA ASP A 81 -3.81 9.72 -4.72
C ASP A 81 -4.52 9.46 -3.39
N THR A 82 -5.82 9.38 -3.44
CA THR A 82 -6.69 9.06 -2.30
C THR A 82 -7.89 8.23 -2.76
N VAL A 83 -8.59 7.58 -1.84
CA VAL A 83 -9.83 6.82 -2.12
C VAL A 83 -11.07 7.71 -2.28
N PHE A 84 -11.01 8.99 -1.94
CA PHE A 84 -12.20 9.84 -1.80
C PHE A 84 -12.65 10.42 -3.15
N PRO A 85 -13.94 10.25 -3.54
CA PRO A 85 -14.47 10.82 -4.78
C PRO A 85 -14.36 12.34 -4.85
N VAL A 86 -14.27 12.88 -6.07
CA VAL A 86 -14.36 14.33 -6.32
C VAL A 86 -15.67 14.89 -5.76
N GLY A 87 -15.61 16.06 -5.10
CA GLY A 87 -16.72 16.72 -4.41
C GLY A 87 -16.79 16.37 -2.91
N SER A 88 -15.93 15.47 -2.42
CA SER A 88 -15.94 15.05 -1.01
C SER A 88 -15.41 16.12 -0.05
N VAL A 89 -14.44 16.93 -0.47
CA VAL A 89 -13.82 17.98 0.37
C VAL A 89 -14.81 19.04 0.80
N GLN A 90 -15.83 19.36 -0.02
CA GLN A 90 -16.86 20.32 0.34
C GLN A 90 -17.65 19.90 1.59
N ASN A 91 -17.82 18.58 1.78
CA ASN A 91 -18.56 18.01 2.92
C ASN A 91 -17.64 17.65 4.11
N THR A 92 -16.34 17.57 3.86
CA THR A 92 -15.33 17.21 4.88
C THR A 92 -14.11 18.13 4.73
N PRO A 93 -14.27 19.45 5.03
CA PRO A 93 -13.18 20.41 4.92
C PRO A 93 -12.12 20.16 5.99
N PHE A 94 -10.92 20.68 5.74
CA PHE A 94 -9.85 20.70 6.74
C PHE A 94 -10.31 21.41 8.02
N THR A 95 -10.24 20.74 9.15
CA THR A 95 -10.51 21.30 10.47
C THR A 95 -9.42 20.93 11.45
N GLN A 96 -9.16 21.80 12.41
CA GLN A 96 -8.21 21.54 13.48
C GLN A 96 -8.85 21.86 14.82
N ASN A 97 -8.76 20.89 15.73
CA ASN A 97 -9.13 21.07 17.14
C ASN A 97 -7.97 20.55 17.99
N GLU A 98 -7.29 21.46 18.69
CA GLU A 98 -6.04 21.19 19.42
C GLU A 98 -5.00 20.50 18.51
N SER A 99 -4.57 19.28 18.84
CA SER A 99 -3.66 18.49 18.01
C SER A 99 -4.35 17.67 16.92
N ARG A 100 -5.67 17.49 16.99
CA ARG A 100 -6.42 16.70 16.02
C ARG A 100 -6.75 17.53 14.78
N VAL A 101 -6.25 17.06 13.64
CA VAL A 101 -6.51 17.61 12.31
C VAL A 101 -7.34 16.62 11.51
N ASN A 102 -8.52 17.02 11.07
CA ASN A 102 -9.39 16.21 10.21
C ASN A 102 -9.40 16.78 8.80
N ALA A 103 -9.12 15.97 7.81
CA ALA A 103 -9.33 16.22 6.39
C ALA A 103 -9.20 14.91 5.62
N LEU A 104 -9.65 14.85 4.37
CA LEU A 104 -9.54 13.68 3.52
C LEU A 104 -8.10 13.55 2.96
N GLY A 105 -7.49 12.37 3.10
CA GLY A 105 -6.10 12.14 2.72
C GLY A 105 -5.09 12.89 3.60
N VAL A 106 -5.51 13.37 4.77
CA VAL A 106 -4.65 14.15 5.68
C VAL A 106 -3.50 13.33 6.23
N ILE A 107 -3.73 12.03 6.39
CA ILE A 107 -2.74 11.10 6.91
C ILE A 107 -2.35 10.06 5.87
N ASP A 108 -3.25 9.70 4.98
CA ASP A 108 -3.09 8.71 3.93
C ASP A 108 -3.16 9.36 2.54
N ASP A 109 -2.01 9.77 1.95
CA ASP A 109 -0.65 9.83 2.52
C ASP A 109 -0.06 11.24 2.37
N LYS A 110 -0.92 12.29 2.20
CA LYS A 110 -0.46 13.67 1.98
C LYS A 110 0.38 14.20 3.15
N GLY A 111 0.05 13.78 4.37
CA GLY A 111 0.83 14.11 5.56
C GLY A 111 2.23 13.50 5.53
N GLY A 112 2.34 12.22 5.22
CA GLY A 112 3.62 11.52 5.09
C GLY A 112 4.47 12.07 3.93
N ALA A 113 3.84 12.27 2.78
CA ALA A 113 4.49 12.86 1.61
C ALA A 113 5.07 14.26 1.91
N LEU A 114 4.31 15.12 2.58
CA LEU A 114 4.78 16.44 3.00
C LEU A 114 5.89 16.34 4.03
N LEU A 115 5.77 15.44 5.02
CA LEU A 115 6.78 15.21 6.05
C LEU A 115 8.13 14.84 5.45
N SER A 116 8.14 14.05 4.37
CA SER A 116 9.37 13.69 3.65
C SER A 116 10.16 14.92 3.22
N LEU A 117 9.50 15.95 2.68
CA LEU A 117 10.16 17.19 2.26
C LEU A 117 10.73 17.97 3.45
N TYR A 118 10.05 17.92 4.60
CA TYR A 118 10.57 18.56 5.82
C TYR A 118 11.77 17.80 6.39
N VAL A 119 11.83 16.48 6.26
CA VAL A 119 13.04 15.69 6.62
C VAL A 119 14.17 16.01 5.64
N ILE A 120 13.92 15.96 4.33
CA ILE A 120 14.92 16.20 3.29
C ILE A 120 15.56 17.59 3.43
N LYS A 121 14.77 18.61 3.75
CA LYS A 121 15.23 19.98 3.96
C LYS A 121 16.29 20.11 5.06
N GLU A 122 16.24 19.27 6.09
CA GLU A 122 17.14 19.29 7.25
C GLU A 122 18.40 18.41 7.05
N LEU A 123 18.49 17.67 5.93
CA LEU A 123 19.64 16.83 5.61
C LEU A 123 20.78 17.63 5.00
N ASP A 124 22.02 17.21 5.21
CA ASP A 124 23.20 17.75 4.52
C ASP A 124 23.29 17.17 3.09
N LEU A 125 22.55 17.78 2.18
CA LEU A 125 22.42 17.35 0.78
C LEU A 125 23.74 17.41 -0.01
N SER A 126 24.82 17.94 0.55
CA SER A 126 26.16 17.87 -0.05
C SER A 126 26.84 16.52 0.17
N LYS A 127 26.38 15.75 1.15
CA LYS A 127 26.98 14.46 1.58
C LYS A 127 26.17 13.24 1.21
N ILE A 128 24.86 13.40 0.99
CA ILE A 128 23.96 12.29 0.71
C ILE A 128 23.14 12.53 -0.56
N ASN A 129 22.84 11.45 -1.27
CA ASN A 129 21.87 11.43 -2.36
C ASN A 129 20.53 10.94 -1.84
N VAL A 130 19.51 11.79 -1.91
CA VAL A 130 18.17 11.46 -1.44
C VAL A 130 17.15 11.64 -2.55
N ALA A 131 16.17 10.74 -2.59
CA ALA A 131 15.02 10.86 -3.48
C ALA A 131 13.71 10.66 -2.70
N LEU A 132 12.66 11.32 -3.17
CA LEU A 132 11.26 11.09 -2.79
C LEU A 132 10.51 10.67 -4.05
N PHE A 133 10.02 9.44 -4.06
CA PHE A 133 9.13 8.92 -5.09
C PHE A 133 7.69 9.09 -4.62
N LEU A 134 6.90 9.82 -5.38
CA LEU A 134 5.48 10.05 -5.14
C LEU A 134 4.68 9.24 -6.16
N ASN A 135 4.05 8.17 -5.67
CA ASN A 135 3.19 7.32 -6.46
C ASN A 135 1.86 8.02 -6.77
N SER A 136 1.27 7.73 -7.91
CA SER A 136 0.03 8.36 -8.40
C SER A 136 -1.21 7.48 -8.28
N HIS A 137 -1.06 6.20 -7.88
CA HIS A 137 -2.16 5.24 -7.83
C HIS A 137 -1.90 4.07 -6.85
N GLU A 138 -1.39 4.39 -5.66
CA GLU A 138 -1.17 3.41 -4.58
C GLU A 138 -2.47 2.73 -4.19
N GLU A 139 -3.53 3.50 -3.99
CA GLU A 139 -4.86 3.10 -3.53
C GLU A 139 -5.55 2.05 -4.44
N THR A 140 -5.02 1.85 -5.64
CA THR A 140 -5.48 0.82 -6.58
C THR A 140 -4.42 -0.25 -6.88
N GLY A 141 -3.36 -0.32 -6.05
CA GLY A 141 -2.37 -1.39 -6.04
C GLY A 141 -1.15 -1.15 -6.93
N SER A 142 -0.85 0.09 -7.32
CA SER A 142 0.41 0.52 -7.98
C SER A 142 0.76 -0.21 -9.30
N ASN A 143 -0.20 -0.85 -9.96
CA ASN A 143 0.08 -1.80 -11.05
C ASN A 143 0.93 -1.23 -12.19
N PHE A 144 0.77 0.05 -12.52
CA PHE A 144 1.58 0.71 -13.55
C PHE A 144 2.91 1.22 -13.00
N ALA A 145 2.99 1.56 -11.70
CA ALA A 145 4.18 2.11 -11.05
C ALA A 145 5.15 1.04 -10.54
N LYS A 146 4.71 -0.20 -10.27
CA LYS A 146 5.52 -1.29 -9.69
C LYS A 146 6.92 -1.41 -10.29
N LYS A 147 7.02 -1.35 -11.63
CA LYS A 147 8.30 -1.44 -12.33
C LYS A 147 9.23 -0.28 -11.97
N LYS A 148 8.69 0.93 -11.89
CA LYS A 148 9.43 2.15 -11.57
C LYS A 148 9.84 2.18 -10.10
N ILE A 149 8.93 1.84 -9.19
CA ILE A 149 9.24 1.74 -7.75
C ILE A 149 10.39 0.73 -7.53
N ARG A 150 10.34 -0.47 -8.15
CA ARG A 150 11.43 -1.46 -8.08
C ARG A 150 12.74 -0.93 -8.68
N GLU A 151 12.69 -0.15 -9.76
CA GLU A 151 13.88 0.46 -10.37
C GLU A 151 14.58 1.41 -9.41
N TYR A 152 13.84 2.33 -8.77
CA TYR A 152 14.40 3.27 -7.81
C TYR A 152 14.83 2.59 -6.50
N ALA A 153 14.07 1.61 -6.02
CA ALA A 153 14.43 0.83 -4.84
C ALA A 153 15.78 0.11 -5.01
N ARG A 154 16.02 -0.53 -6.16
CA ARG A 154 17.31 -1.20 -6.46
C ARG A 154 18.51 -0.24 -6.49
N LYS A 155 18.27 1.03 -6.74
CA LYS A 155 19.30 2.08 -6.73
C LYS A 155 19.47 2.71 -5.34
N SER A 156 18.75 2.26 -4.32
CA SER A 156 18.73 2.87 -3.00
C SER A 156 19.31 1.95 -1.93
N LYS A 157 20.01 2.53 -0.93
CA LYS A 157 20.54 1.76 0.21
C LYS A 157 19.42 1.40 1.20
N PHE A 158 18.47 2.34 1.41
CA PHE A 158 17.32 2.19 2.29
C PHE A 158 16.09 2.81 1.66
N CYS A 159 14.94 2.22 1.95
CA CYS A 159 13.64 2.78 1.60
C CYS A 159 12.84 3.08 2.87
N LEU A 160 12.31 4.28 2.94
CA LEU A 160 11.48 4.81 4.03
C LEU A 160 10.11 5.13 3.46
N VAL A 161 9.13 4.28 3.78
CA VAL A 161 7.75 4.44 3.30
C VAL A 161 6.98 5.29 4.30
N MET A 162 6.38 6.37 3.79
CA MET A 162 5.83 7.42 4.63
C MET A 162 4.34 7.25 4.94
N GLU A 163 3.84 6.04 4.73
CA GLU A 163 2.52 5.63 5.19
C GLU A 163 2.27 5.99 6.66
N PRO A 164 1.02 6.13 7.08
CA PRO A 164 0.70 6.49 8.45
C PRO A 164 1.31 5.55 9.50
N ALA A 165 1.88 6.12 10.56
CA ALA A 165 2.12 5.37 11.78
C ALA A 165 0.77 4.95 12.40
N ARG A 166 0.78 3.88 13.19
CA ARG A 166 -0.43 3.43 13.89
C ARG A 166 -0.86 4.47 14.94
N GLU A 167 -2.10 4.37 15.41
CA GLU A 167 -2.65 5.32 16.40
C GLU A 167 -1.80 5.42 17.68
N ASP A 168 -1.12 4.34 18.08
CA ASP A 168 -0.19 4.31 19.21
C ASP A 168 1.22 4.80 18.87
N GLY A 169 1.45 5.26 17.64
CA GLY A 169 2.73 5.71 17.10
C GLY A 169 3.63 4.60 16.57
N SER A 170 3.20 3.34 16.61
CA SER A 170 3.99 2.20 16.12
C SER A 170 4.23 2.29 14.61
N MET A 171 5.46 1.98 14.21
CA MET A 171 5.89 1.86 12.83
C MET A 171 5.68 0.42 12.33
N VAL A 172 5.68 0.24 11.02
CA VAL A 172 5.42 -1.06 10.40
C VAL A 172 6.76 -1.71 10.03
N ALA A 173 7.07 -2.81 10.71
CA ALA A 173 8.27 -3.60 10.47
C ALA A 173 8.12 -4.58 9.30
N THR A 174 6.93 -5.18 9.18
CA THR A 174 6.62 -6.17 8.13
C THR A 174 5.20 -5.98 7.63
N ARG A 175 4.96 -6.38 6.36
CA ARG A 175 3.63 -6.46 5.78
C ARG A 175 3.44 -7.83 5.13
N LYS A 176 2.23 -8.38 5.19
CA LYS A 176 1.91 -9.62 4.48
C LYS A 176 2.03 -9.43 2.97
N GLY A 177 2.38 -10.51 2.27
CA GLY A 177 2.18 -10.63 0.84
C GLY A 177 0.74 -11.02 0.51
N VAL A 178 0.38 -10.89 -0.75
CA VAL A 178 -0.94 -11.26 -1.27
C VAL A 178 -0.81 -12.03 -2.58
N MET A 179 -1.68 -13.02 -2.77
CA MET A 179 -1.97 -13.63 -4.07
C MET A 179 -3.48 -13.63 -4.27
N THR A 180 -3.91 -13.29 -5.47
CA THR A 180 -5.33 -13.29 -5.82
C THR A 180 -5.54 -14.08 -7.10
N TYR A 181 -6.42 -15.07 -7.03
CA TYR A 181 -6.84 -15.88 -8.17
C TYR A 181 -8.31 -15.64 -8.49
N VAL A 182 -8.62 -15.74 -9.76
CA VAL A 182 -9.99 -16.02 -10.25
C VAL A 182 -10.04 -17.48 -10.66
N ILE A 183 -11.02 -18.19 -10.13
CA ILE A 183 -11.31 -19.60 -10.47
C ILE A 183 -12.67 -19.64 -11.14
N ASP A 184 -12.68 -19.92 -12.43
CA ASP A 184 -13.88 -20.11 -13.23
C ASP A 184 -14.24 -21.60 -13.28
N PHE A 185 -15.45 -21.94 -12.86
CA PHE A 185 -15.98 -23.30 -12.89
C PHE A 185 -16.97 -23.44 -14.03
N HIS A 186 -16.86 -24.54 -14.80
CA HIS A 186 -17.70 -24.85 -15.94
C HIS A 186 -18.39 -26.20 -15.73
N GLY A 187 -19.69 -26.17 -15.66
CA GLY A 187 -20.55 -27.32 -15.50
C GLY A 187 -21.44 -27.59 -16.71
N VAL A 188 -22.65 -28.06 -16.46
CA VAL A 188 -23.66 -28.31 -17.49
C VAL A 188 -24.99 -27.74 -17.04
N GLY A 189 -25.60 -26.89 -17.86
CA GLY A 189 -26.93 -26.35 -17.62
C GLY A 189 -28.02 -27.41 -17.82
N ALA A 190 -29.08 -27.32 -17.02
CA ALA A 190 -30.27 -28.15 -17.17
C ALA A 190 -31.50 -27.42 -16.60
N HIS A 191 -32.69 -27.82 -16.99
CA HIS A 191 -33.92 -27.29 -16.40
C HIS A 191 -34.08 -27.84 -14.98
N ALA A 192 -34.06 -26.96 -13.98
CA ALA A 192 -33.99 -27.33 -12.58
C ALA A 192 -35.22 -28.15 -12.06
N GLY A 193 -36.37 -28.02 -12.74
CA GLY A 193 -37.60 -28.73 -12.37
C GLY A 193 -37.88 -30.00 -13.19
N ASN A 194 -37.44 -30.07 -14.46
CA ASN A 194 -37.81 -31.19 -15.34
C ASN A 194 -36.74 -32.29 -15.37
N HIS A 195 -35.47 -31.90 -15.56
CA HIS A 195 -34.35 -32.83 -15.70
C HIS A 195 -33.09 -32.31 -15.01
N PRO A 196 -33.13 -32.01 -13.70
CA PRO A 196 -31.97 -31.52 -12.95
C PRO A 196 -30.81 -32.51 -12.92
N GLU A 197 -31.09 -33.84 -13.06
CA GLU A 197 -30.08 -34.90 -13.09
C GLU A 197 -29.15 -34.85 -14.30
N LEU A 198 -29.53 -34.14 -15.38
CA LEU A 198 -28.68 -33.90 -16.56
C LEU A 198 -27.71 -32.75 -16.31
N GLY A 199 -27.98 -31.93 -15.32
CA GLY A 199 -27.13 -30.79 -14.99
C GLY A 199 -25.91 -31.14 -14.15
N ARG A 200 -24.92 -30.28 -14.18
CA ARG A 200 -23.74 -30.29 -13.29
C ARG A 200 -23.51 -28.89 -12.78
N SER A 201 -23.88 -28.65 -11.53
CA SER A 201 -23.88 -27.29 -10.99
C SER A 201 -22.44 -26.78 -10.73
N ALA A 202 -22.00 -25.82 -11.54
CA ALA A 202 -20.77 -25.08 -11.29
C ALA A 202 -20.82 -24.26 -9.99
N LEU A 203 -22.00 -23.78 -9.57
CA LEU A 203 -22.16 -23.04 -8.33
C LEU A 203 -21.95 -23.95 -7.09
N VAL A 204 -22.46 -25.18 -7.12
CA VAL A 204 -22.24 -26.14 -5.99
C VAL A 204 -20.76 -26.51 -5.91
N GLU A 205 -20.08 -26.68 -7.04
CA GLU A 205 -18.64 -26.89 -7.09
C GLU A 205 -17.90 -25.70 -6.46
N ALA A 206 -18.21 -24.47 -6.91
CA ALA A 206 -17.62 -23.23 -6.38
C ALA A 206 -17.85 -23.06 -4.86
N ALA A 207 -19.05 -23.39 -4.36
CA ALA A 207 -19.36 -23.32 -2.94
C ALA A 207 -18.51 -24.29 -2.10
N ASN A 208 -18.37 -25.56 -2.56
CA ASN A 208 -17.50 -26.53 -1.91
C ASN A 208 -16.03 -26.10 -1.95
N PHE A 209 -15.56 -25.60 -3.09
CA PHE A 209 -14.22 -25.03 -3.22
C PHE A 209 -13.96 -23.95 -2.18
N VAL A 210 -14.87 -22.98 -2.01
CA VAL A 210 -14.73 -21.90 -1.00
C VAL A 210 -14.67 -22.47 0.41
N VAL A 211 -15.48 -23.47 0.73
CA VAL A 211 -15.46 -24.14 2.06
C VAL A 211 -14.11 -24.83 2.29
N GLU A 212 -13.58 -25.57 1.32
CA GLU A 212 -12.29 -26.24 1.48
C GLU A 212 -11.14 -25.23 1.57
N LEU A 213 -11.16 -24.18 0.76
CA LEU A 213 -10.14 -23.12 0.79
C LEU A 213 -10.13 -22.41 2.15
N SER A 214 -11.30 -22.16 2.75
CA SER A 214 -11.41 -21.48 4.05
C SER A 214 -10.72 -22.23 5.18
N LYS A 215 -10.63 -23.58 5.10
CA LYS A 215 -9.96 -24.43 6.10
C LYS A 215 -8.44 -24.26 6.12
N LEU A 216 -7.85 -23.63 5.10
CA LEU A 216 -6.42 -23.34 5.03
C LEU A 216 -6.04 -22.08 5.82
N THR A 217 -7.00 -21.33 6.37
CA THR A 217 -6.72 -20.18 7.23
C THR A 217 -6.04 -20.64 8.51
N ASP A 218 -4.83 -20.10 8.75
CA ASP A 218 -4.04 -20.33 9.96
C ASP A 218 -3.51 -18.98 10.46
N PHE A 219 -4.19 -18.43 11.45
CA PHE A 219 -3.80 -17.13 12.02
C PHE A 219 -2.44 -17.19 12.74
N ALA A 220 -2.06 -18.34 13.31
CA ALA A 220 -0.79 -18.49 13.98
C ALA A 220 0.39 -18.50 12.98
N ALA A 221 0.21 -19.16 11.83
CA ALA A 221 1.16 -19.12 10.72
C ALA A 221 1.10 -17.80 9.93
N GLY A 222 0.13 -16.94 10.22
CA GLY A 222 -0.08 -15.66 9.51
C GLY A 222 -0.75 -15.81 8.13
N HIS A 223 -1.37 -16.97 7.87
CA HIS A 223 -2.10 -17.26 6.62
C HIS A 223 -3.57 -16.94 6.75
N THR A 224 -4.10 -16.15 5.82
CA THR A 224 -5.53 -15.84 5.76
C THR A 224 -6.04 -15.98 4.34
N PHE A 225 -7.25 -16.54 4.22
CA PHE A 225 -7.96 -16.72 2.96
C PHE A 225 -9.28 -15.96 3.01
N ASN A 226 -9.57 -15.24 1.95
CA ASN A 226 -10.85 -14.59 1.71
C ASN A 226 -11.34 -14.96 0.31
N SER A 227 -12.63 -15.26 0.17
CA SER A 227 -13.20 -15.63 -1.12
C SER A 227 -14.57 -15.01 -1.29
N ILE A 228 -14.84 -14.59 -2.52
CA ILE A 228 -16.15 -14.11 -2.95
C ILE A 228 -16.60 -14.88 -4.20
N ILE A 229 -17.87 -15.27 -4.26
CA ILE A 229 -18.48 -15.81 -5.47
C ILE A 229 -18.94 -14.61 -6.29
N THR A 230 -18.28 -14.36 -7.42
CA THR A 230 -18.53 -13.19 -8.28
C THR A 230 -19.58 -13.48 -9.34
N ASN A 231 -19.82 -14.77 -9.64
CA ASN A 231 -20.90 -15.24 -10.50
C ASN A 231 -21.37 -16.62 -10.00
N GLY A 232 -22.68 -16.88 -9.97
CA GLY A 232 -23.27 -18.10 -9.48
C GLY A 232 -24.47 -18.60 -10.28
N GLY A 233 -24.58 -18.19 -11.54
CA GLY A 233 -25.67 -18.53 -12.43
C GLY A 233 -26.53 -17.34 -12.86
N THR A 234 -27.48 -17.57 -13.78
CA THR A 234 -28.25 -16.50 -14.42
C THR A 234 -29.75 -16.56 -14.15
N ALA A 235 -30.29 -17.74 -13.81
CA ALA A 235 -31.72 -17.91 -13.61
C ALA A 235 -32.00 -19.01 -12.54
N GLN A 236 -33.03 -18.79 -11.72
CA GLN A 236 -33.40 -19.70 -10.64
C GLN A 236 -33.93 -21.08 -11.08
N ASN A 237 -34.40 -21.17 -12.32
CA ASN A 237 -34.96 -22.42 -12.89
C ASN A 237 -33.96 -23.17 -13.78
N VAL A 238 -32.68 -22.78 -13.75
CA VAL A 238 -31.59 -23.44 -14.50
C VAL A 238 -30.50 -23.88 -13.53
N VAL A 239 -30.00 -25.10 -13.67
CA VAL A 239 -28.81 -25.57 -12.99
C VAL A 239 -27.62 -24.71 -13.49
N PRO A 240 -26.88 -24.03 -12.60
CA PRO A 240 -25.82 -23.12 -13.05
C PRO A 240 -24.68 -23.87 -13.76
N GLU A 241 -24.46 -23.56 -15.03
CA GLU A 241 -23.37 -24.12 -15.84
C GLU A 241 -22.06 -23.35 -15.70
N PHE A 242 -22.12 -22.15 -15.12
CA PHE A 242 -20.94 -21.30 -14.87
C PHE A 242 -21.01 -20.71 -13.47
N ALA A 243 -19.86 -20.69 -12.81
CA ALA A 243 -19.64 -19.93 -11.58
C ALA A 243 -18.19 -19.40 -11.55
N SER A 244 -17.99 -18.25 -10.91
CA SER A 244 -16.67 -17.66 -10.76
C SER A 244 -16.41 -17.27 -9.29
N VAL A 245 -15.22 -17.59 -8.80
CA VAL A 245 -14.76 -17.26 -7.45
C VAL A 245 -13.49 -16.43 -7.55
N THR A 246 -13.48 -15.27 -6.90
CA THR A 246 -12.24 -14.55 -6.63
C THR A 246 -11.78 -14.92 -5.22
N CYS A 247 -10.56 -15.44 -5.08
CA CYS A 247 -9.97 -15.79 -3.80
C CYS A 247 -8.65 -15.04 -3.60
N GLU A 248 -8.52 -14.43 -2.41
CA GLU A 248 -7.33 -13.71 -1.95
C GLU A 248 -6.67 -14.50 -0.82
N MET A 249 -5.37 -14.66 -0.91
CA MET A 249 -4.54 -15.28 0.12
C MET A 249 -3.51 -14.28 0.60
N ARG A 250 -3.45 -14.07 1.94
CA ARG A 250 -2.41 -13.23 2.56
C ARG A 250 -1.47 -14.09 3.38
N TYR A 251 -0.16 -13.81 3.27
CA TYR A 251 0.88 -14.63 3.87
C TYR A 251 2.05 -13.80 4.38
N LYS A 252 2.72 -14.32 5.43
CA LYS A 252 3.84 -13.63 6.08
C LYS A 252 5.17 -13.91 5.37
N PHE A 253 5.39 -15.11 4.84
CA PHE A 253 6.66 -15.54 4.27
C PHE A 253 6.54 -15.92 2.80
N ALA A 254 7.50 -15.55 1.96
CA ALA A 254 7.50 -15.88 0.53
C ALA A 254 7.45 -17.39 0.26
N SER A 255 8.01 -18.23 1.17
CA SER A 255 7.93 -19.69 1.09
C SER A 255 6.50 -20.24 1.15
N SER A 256 5.53 -19.46 1.62
CA SER A 256 4.12 -19.85 1.65
C SER A 256 3.47 -19.95 0.26
N VAL A 257 4.04 -19.27 -0.74
CA VAL A 257 3.51 -19.25 -2.12
C VAL A 257 3.43 -20.67 -2.71
N GLU A 258 4.50 -21.45 -2.57
CA GLU A 258 4.54 -22.83 -3.05
C GLU A 258 3.50 -23.71 -2.34
N PHE A 259 3.40 -23.57 -1.01
CA PHE A 259 2.39 -24.27 -0.20
C PHE A 259 0.97 -23.96 -0.68
N PHE A 260 0.65 -22.69 -0.93
CA PHE A 260 -0.69 -22.29 -1.38
C PHE A 260 -1.00 -22.80 -2.77
N ASN A 261 -0.08 -22.64 -3.72
CA ASN A 261 -0.29 -23.17 -5.07
C ASN A 261 -0.55 -24.67 -5.06
N LYS A 262 0.25 -25.43 -4.28
CA LYS A 262 0.05 -26.87 -4.11
C LYS A 262 -1.32 -27.20 -3.52
N LYS A 263 -1.73 -26.50 -2.44
CA LYS A 263 -3.03 -26.74 -1.79
C LYS A 263 -4.21 -26.37 -2.70
N LEU A 264 -4.10 -25.27 -3.42
CA LEU A 264 -5.10 -24.85 -4.38
C LEU A 264 -5.27 -25.90 -5.50
N ASP A 265 -4.16 -26.39 -6.03
CA ASP A 265 -4.15 -27.42 -7.08
C ASP A 265 -4.65 -28.78 -6.54
N GLU A 266 -4.33 -29.15 -5.29
CA GLU A 266 -4.88 -30.34 -4.63
C GLU A 266 -6.40 -30.29 -4.51
N ILE A 267 -7.00 -29.15 -4.11
CA ILE A 267 -8.46 -28.97 -4.03
C ILE A 267 -9.06 -29.05 -5.44
N LEU A 268 -8.52 -28.30 -6.40
CA LEU A 268 -9.05 -28.22 -7.76
C LEU A 268 -8.90 -29.54 -8.54
N SER A 269 -7.94 -30.41 -8.19
CA SER A 269 -7.74 -31.71 -8.85
C SER A 269 -8.83 -32.74 -8.50
N LYS A 270 -9.66 -32.48 -7.50
CA LYS A 270 -10.70 -33.40 -7.00
C LYS A 270 -12.07 -32.71 -7.04
N PRO A 271 -12.72 -32.63 -8.21
CA PRO A 271 -14.01 -31.96 -8.30
C PRO A 271 -15.06 -32.62 -7.41
N PHE A 272 -15.82 -31.79 -6.69
CA PHE A 272 -16.94 -32.24 -5.84
C PHE A 272 -18.13 -32.67 -6.70
N ILE A 273 -18.30 -32.05 -7.85
CA ILE A 273 -19.33 -32.36 -8.84
C ILE A 273 -18.63 -32.99 -10.06
N ASN A 274 -18.86 -34.32 -10.22
CA ASN A 274 -18.25 -35.05 -11.33
C ASN A 274 -18.59 -34.39 -12.70
N GLY A 275 -17.55 -34.11 -13.49
CA GLY A 275 -17.67 -33.50 -14.82
C GLY A 275 -17.74 -31.97 -14.83
N VAL A 276 -17.61 -31.30 -13.68
CA VAL A 276 -17.28 -29.87 -13.64
C VAL A 276 -15.79 -29.70 -13.89
N THR A 277 -15.43 -28.75 -14.71
CA THR A 277 -14.05 -28.35 -15.00
C THR A 277 -13.77 -26.96 -14.45
N HIS A 278 -12.49 -26.59 -14.36
CA HIS A 278 -12.11 -25.26 -13.88
C HIS A 278 -11.01 -24.62 -14.73
N LYS A 279 -10.93 -23.28 -14.62
CA LYS A 279 -9.80 -22.47 -15.10
C LYS A 279 -9.30 -21.61 -13.96
N LYS A 280 -8.00 -21.71 -13.62
CA LYS A 280 -7.31 -20.91 -12.61
C LYS A 280 -6.53 -19.77 -13.27
N THR A 281 -6.78 -18.53 -12.86
CA THR A 281 -6.11 -17.34 -13.40
C THR A 281 -5.55 -16.51 -12.23
N LEU A 282 -4.22 -16.32 -12.18
CA LEU A 282 -3.59 -15.40 -11.24
C LEU A 282 -3.81 -13.97 -11.73
N ILE A 283 -4.37 -13.11 -10.89
CA ILE A 283 -4.67 -11.71 -11.23
C ILE A 283 -3.83 -10.71 -10.46
N ASN A 284 -3.31 -11.09 -9.29
CA ASN A 284 -2.41 -10.25 -8.50
C ASN A 284 -1.47 -11.10 -7.65
N GLU A 285 -0.22 -10.67 -7.54
CA GLU A 285 0.77 -11.23 -6.64
C GLU A 285 1.71 -10.13 -6.17
N GLU A 286 1.81 -9.95 -4.84
CA GLU A 286 2.80 -9.10 -4.19
C GLU A 286 3.49 -9.87 -3.07
N ALA A 287 4.83 -9.82 -3.09
CA ALA A 287 5.64 -10.42 -2.04
C ALA A 287 5.43 -9.72 -0.69
N PRO A 288 5.68 -10.39 0.44
CA PRO A 288 5.64 -9.74 1.75
C PRO A 288 6.78 -8.70 1.87
N MET A 289 6.51 -7.61 2.60
CA MET A 289 7.55 -6.70 3.07
C MET A 289 8.20 -7.33 4.29
N ILE A 290 9.27 -8.06 4.08
CA ILE A 290 10.08 -8.67 5.14
C ILE A 290 11.53 -8.73 4.68
N ASP A 291 12.44 -8.28 5.53
CA ASP A 291 13.89 -8.35 5.29
C ASP A 291 14.54 -8.89 6.57
N GLU A 292 14.59 -10.22 6.69
CA GLU A 292 15.13 -10.90 7.88
C GLU A 292 16.60 -10.57 8.14
N GLN A 293 17.36 -10.14 7.12
CA GLN A 293 18.78 -9.83 7.24
C GLN A 293 19.02 -8.40 7.74
N ASN A 294 18.32 -7.41 7.15
CA ASN A 294 18.57 -6.00 7.43
C ASN A 294 17.63 -5.40 8.48
N LEU A 295 16.41 -5.95 8.61
CA LEU A 295 15.42 -5.43 9.55
C LEU A 295 15.93 -5.33 10.99
N PRO A 296 16.63 -6.34 11.57
CA PRO A 296 17.17 -6.23 12.92
C PRO A 296 18.17 -5.08 13.09
N ARG A 297 19.03 -4.87 12.07
CA ARG A 297 20.01 -3.79 12.07
C ARG A 297 19.33 -2.42 11.99
N ILE A 298 18.35 -2.26 11.13
CA ILE A 298 17.64 -0.99 10.97
C ILE A 298 16.88 -0.68 12.27
N LYS A 299 16.15 -1.65 12.82
CA LYS A 299 15.43 -1.49 14.09
C LYS A 299 16.37 -1.07 15.21
N ALA A 300 17.57 -1.67 15.30
CA ALA A 300 18.56 -1.31 16.30
C ALA A 300 18.98 0.17 16.20
N VAL A 301 19.07 0.74 14.99
CA VAL A 301 19.35 2.17 14.81
C VAL A 301 18.19 3.04 15.30
N PHE A 302 16.94 2.65 15.06
CA PHE A 302 15.77 3.35 15.60
C PHE A 302 15.76 3.30 17.14
N ASP A 303 16.06 2.12 17.72
CA ASP A 303 16.10 1.92 19.18
C ASP A 303 17.22 2.74 19.83
N GLU A 304 18.37 2.86 19.16
CA GLU A 304 19.48 3.71 19.59
C GLU A 304 19.09 5.19 19.60
N VAL A 305 18.51 5.69 18.50
CA VAL A 305 18.01 7.08 18.41
C VAL A 305 16.93 7.32 19.46
N ALA A 306 16.01 6.38 19.65
CA ALA A 306 14.96 6.46 20.66
C ALA A 306 15.55 6.63 22.07
N LYS A 307 16.59 5.86 22.40
CA LYS A 307 17.29 5.93 23.69
C LYS A 307 18.01 7.28 23.88
N GLU A 308 18.65 7.80 22.83
CA GLU A 308 19.37 9.09 22.88
C GLU A 308 18.43 10.29 22.99
N THR A 309 17.29 10.25 22.31
CA THR A 309 16.36 11.39 22.21
C THR A 309 15.20 11.32 23.21
N GLY A 310 14.99 10.16 23.86
CA GLY A 310 13.81 9.91 24.69
C GLY A 310 12.52 9.69 23.87
N THR A 311 12.61 9.56 22.55
CA THR A 311 11.45 9.31 21.67
C THR A 311 11.01 7.85 21.82
N LYS A 312 9.70 7.62 21.97
CA LYS A 312 9.15 6.26 22.00
C LYS A 312 9.18 5.64 20.60
N VAL A 313 9.72 4.44 20.49
CA VAL A 313 9.73 3.63 19.27
C VAL A 313 9.02 2.30 19.56
N SER A 314 8.11 1.91 18.67
CA SER A 314 7.40 0.62 18.72
C SER A 314 7.14 0.11 17.31
N TRP A 315 6.93 -1.20 17.17
CA TRP A 315 6.84 -1.90 15.91
C TRP A 315 5.63 -2.80 15.85
N VAL A 316 5.00 -2.87 14.67
CA VAL A 316 3.92 -3.82 14.39
C VAL A 316 4.17 -4.56 13.08
N ASP A 317 3.57 -5.74 12.98
CA ASP A 317 3.40 -6.46 11.72
C ASP A 317 2.03 -6.10 11.13
N ALA A 318 1.96 -5.67 9.87
CA ALA A 318 0.73 -5.25 9.23
C ALA A 318 0.18 -6.33 8.28
N GLY A 319 -1.14 -6.41 8.18
CA GLY A 319 -1.83 -7.31 7.26
C GLY A 319 -2.10 -6.69 5.88
N GLY A 320 -2.12 -5.35 5.77
CA GLY A 320 -2.35 -4.62 4.53
C GLY A 320 -1.07 -4.41 3.73
N LEU A 321 -1.22 -4.26 2.42
CA LEU A 321 -0.13 -3.90 1.50
C LEU A 321 0.18 -2.40 1.58
N SER A 322 1.33 -2.05 1.01
CA SER A 322 1.71 -0.69 0.60
C SER A 322 2.80 -0.79 -0.48
N ASP A 323 3.27 0.34 -0.98
CA ASP A 323 4.45 0.39 -1.84
C ASP A 323 5.72 -0.17 -1.17
N GLY A 324 5.71 -0.32 0.17
CA GLY A 324 6.75 -1.01 0.94
C GLY A 324 6.95 -2.47 0.55
N ASN A 325 5.89 -3.17 0.16
CA ASN A 325 5.99 -4.52 -0.39
C ASN A 325 6.79 -4.54 -1.69
N ILE A 326 6.57 -3.54 -2.54
CA ILE A 326 7.22 -3.42 -3.85
C ILE A 326 8.70 -3.09 -3.69
N THR A 327 9.05 -2.18 -2.78
CA THR A 327 10.44 -1.80 -2.51
C THR A 327 11.24 -2.93 -1.86
N ALA A 328 10.66 -3.62 -0.87
CA ALA A 328 11.27 -4.77 -0.22
C ALA A 328 11.47 -5.94 -1.21
N SER A 329 10.50 -6.22 -2.09
CA SER A 329 10.62 -7.25 -3.13
C SER A 329 11.73 -6.97 -4.16
N ALA A 330 12.16 -5.72 -4.26
CA ALA A 330 13.30 -5.32 -5.08
C ALA A 330 14.67 -5.52 -4.40
N GLY A 331 14.68 -5.98 -3.13
CA GLY A 331 15.87 -6.20 -2.31
C GLY A 331 16.36 -4.92 -1.60
N CYS A 332 15.55 -3.88 -1.53
CA CYS A 332 15.87 -2.67 -0.77
C CYS A 332 15.42 -2.84 0.69
N PRO A 333 16.32 -2.65 1.67
CA PRO A 333 15.95 -2.61 3.08
C PRO A 333 14.89 -1.53 3.32
N THR A 334 13.70 -1.94 3.75
CA THR A 334 12.50 -1.08 3.81
C THR A 334 11.91 -1.05 5.21
N ILE A 335 11.55 0.14 5.67
CA ILE A 335 10.70 0.40 6.84
C ILE A 335 9.49 1.23 6.40
N ASP A 336 8.35 0.98 7.01
CA ASP A 336 7.10 1.61 6.68
C ASP A 336 6.39 2.18 7.91
N GLY A 337 5.31 2.95 7.71
CA GLY A 337 4.60 3.61 8.79
C GLY A 337 5.39 4.76 9.43
N LEU A 338 6.17 5.47 8.64
CA LEU A 338 7.04 6.57 9.08
C LEU A 338 6.38 7.94 9.00
N GLY A 339 5.18 8.01 8.47
CA GLY A 339 4.35 9.21 8.46
C GLY A 339 3.85 9.60 9.85
N PRO A 340 3.07 10.69 9.95
CA PRO A 340 2.44 11.12 11.19
C PRO A 340 1.49 10.05 11.77
N THR A 341 1.12 10.22 13.03
CA THR A 341 0.15 9.36 13.73
C THR A 341 -1.25 9.84 13.47
N GLY A 342 -2.20 8.94 13.33
CA GLY A 342 -3.62 9.23 13.16
C GLY A 342 -4.44 7.99 12.93
N GLY A 343 -5.61 8.12 12.34
CA GLY A 343 -6.48 6.97 12.12
C GLY A 343 -7.70 7.27 11.27
N ASN A 344 -8.61 6.28 11.22
CA ASN A 344 -9.83 6.31 10.42
C ASN A 344 -9.59 6.53 8.93
N MET A 345 -8.45 6.07 8.40
CA MET A 345 -8.14 6.09 6.96
C MET A 345 -9.31 5.53 6.16
N HIS A 346 -9.48 6.01 4.92
CA HIS A 346 -10.55 5.61 4.01
C HIS A 346 -11.97 5.95 4.50
N THR A 347 -12.10 6.81 5.52
CA THR A 347 -13.39 7.30 6.00
C THR A 347 -13.42 8.83 6.08
N LYS A 348 -14.63 9.41 6.09
CA LYS A 348 -14.84 10.86 6.30
C LYS A 348 -14.35 11.36 7.67
N ASN A 349 -14.01 10.47 8.58
CA ASN A 349 -13.52 10.80 9.91
C ASN A 349 -11.99 10.66 10.01
N GLU A 350 -11.31 10.56 8.89
CA GLU A 350 -9.84 10.50 8.82
C GLU A 350 -9.22 11.68 9.57
N TYR A 351 -8.16 11.39 10.33
CA TYR A 351 -7.50 12.41 11.13
C TYR A 351 -6.02 12.15 11.31
N MET A 352 -5.28 13.21 11.52
CA MET A 352 -3.87 13.24 11.93
C MET A 352 -3.75 13.88 13.32
N ASP A 353 -2.86 13.33 14.16
CA ASP A 353 -2.39 14.00 15.37
C ASP A 353 -1.20 14.89 15.04
N ALA A 354 -1.43 16.20 14.99
CA ALA A 354 -0.39 17.19 14.67
C ALA A 354 0.78 17.18 15.65
N SER A 355 0.57 16.72 16.90
CA SER A 355 1.63 16.63 17.90
C SER A 355 2.68 15.58 17.55
N SER A 356 2.34 14.60 16.69
CA SER A 356 3.23 13.55 16.21
C SER A 356 4.21 14.02 15.13
N VAL A 357 3.91 15.10 14.42
CA VAL A 357 4.64 15.56 13.22
C VAL A 357 6.11 15.87 13.54
N VAL A 358 6.34 16.75 14.53
CA VAL A 358 7.70 17.19 14.88
C VAL A 358 8.55 16.05 15.44
N PRO A 359 8.07 15.24 16.42
CA PRO A 359 8.80 14.07 16.90
C PRO A 359 9.12 13.06 15.78
N LYS A 360 8.16 12.76 14.89
CA LYS A 360 8.35 11.82 13.80
C LYS A 360 9.38 12.34 12.78
N CYS A 361 9.30 13.61 12.40
CA CYS A 361 10.28 14.26 11.52
C CYS A 361 11.71 14.13 12.09
N ASN A 362 11.88 14.44 13.37
CA ASN A 362 13.19 14.41 14.02
C ASN A 362 13.71 12.98 14.18
N LEU A 363 12.83 12.02 14.53
CA LEU A 363 13.19 10.60 14.60
C LEU A 363 13.74 10.11 13.25
N VAL A 364 13.00 10.34 12.16
CA VAL A 364 13.41 9.91 10.82
C VAL A 364 14.72 10.58 10.41
N LEU A 365 14.86 11.89 10.67
CA LEU A 365 16.09 12.65 10.39
C LEU A 365 17.30 12.06 11.11
N ASP A 366 17.19 11.79 12.42
CA ASP A 366 18.31 11.30 13.22
C ASP A 366 18.66 9.85 12.90
N VAL A 367 17.66 9.02 12.56
CA VAL A 367 17.89 7.68 12.00
C VAL A 367 18.66 7.72 10.69
N ILE A 368 18.28 8.59 9.76
CA ILE A 368 19.00 8.73 8.48
C ILE A 368 20.46 9.10 8.73
N LYS A 369 20.76 10.06 9.60
CA LYS A 369 22.15 10.45 9.94
C LYS A 369 23.01 9.32 10.48
N LYS A 370 22.39 8.29 11.11
CA LYS A 370 23.10 7.11 11.61
C LYS A 370 23.19 5.97 10.59
N LEU A 371 22.27 5.91 9.64
CA LEU A 371 22.25 4.88 8.60
C LEU A 371 23.19 5.19 7.42
N VAL A 372 23.47 6.46 7.17
CA VAL A 372 24.27 6.99 6.05
C VAL A 372 25.51 7.65 6.57
#